data_2d31769256e9f7ce501ed409be5760f9
#
_entry.id   2d31769256e9f7ce501ed409be5760f9
#
_cell.length_a   1.000
_cell.length_b   1.000
_cell.length_c   1.000
_cell.angle_alpha   90.00
_cell.angle_beta   90.00
_cell.angle_gamma   90.00
#
_symmetry.space_group_name_H-M   'P 1'
#
loop_
_entity.id
_entity.type
_entity.pdbx_description
1 polymer ?
#
loop_
_entity_poly.entity_id
_entity_poly.type
_entity_poly.pdbx_seq_one_letter_code
_entity_poly.pdbx_strand_id
1 'polypeptide(L)'
;MTATSAVQRSTTGTVRNPATGDVAGEVHWTDPADVPRIAEHLAQVQHDWEARGAKGRAKVLSRFAVWLGDHRDEIEDLLIKETGKSRTDAIQEVPMLVIIISYLVKIMEQALAPETRPAPIPALAVKKISVHYRPRPVVGIIAPWNFPVANAMMDALGALAAGCAVLLKPSERTPLTAEVLVRGWRESGAPDVFAVAQGAREVAEAVIDNSDFVHFTGSSATGRKVMERAARRLTPVSLELGGKDPMIVLDDADVDLAAHAAVWGGLFNAGQMCVSVERVYVLDSVYDRFVDAVVRDVKALLVGAGDGPHFGSMIDEGQLAVVEKHVADATAKGARVLTGGERIAGEGSFYQPTVLVDVDHSMECMTAETFGPTLPIMKVGSAAEAVKLANDSPYGLSASVFSGDVERAKEIALQLDCGAVNVNDVVANLMCTTAPMGGWKESGIGARFGGADTLRKYCRVETVVEPRVTFGAGANYYSSSPKAAARMAKQMMWMALRRPRRIARDR
;
A
#
# COMPACT_ATOMS: atom_id res chain seq x y z
N MET A 1 28.79 -37.09 -18.01
CA MET A 1 29.12 -35.66 -18.01
C MET A 1 28.21 -34.97 -19.00
N THR A 2 27.06 -34.52 -18.58
CA THR A 2 26.14 -33.73 -19.39
C THR A 2 26.33 -32.25 -18.98
N ALA A 3 26.97 -31.49 -19.86
CA ALA A 3 27.12 -30.06 -19.72
C ALA A 3 25.75 -29.42 -19.81
N THR A 4 25.23 -28.96 -18.69
CA THR A 4 24.09 -28.03 -18.64
C THR A 4 24.59 -26.72 -19.23
N SER A 5 24.17 -26.40 -20.45
CA SER A 5 24.41 -25.10 -21.07
C SER A 5 23.77 -24.05 -20.18
N ALA A 6 24.57 -23.23 -19.50
CA ALA A 6 24.12 -22.01 -18.87
C ALA A 6 23.51 -21.13 -19.99
N VAL A 7 22.20 -20.98 -20.00
CA VAL A 7 21.53 -20.01 -20.85
C VAL A 7 22.06 -18.66 -20.39
N GLN A 8 22.90 -18.03 -21.21
CA GLN A 8 23.38 -16.67 -20.98
C GLN A 8 22.14 -15.76 -21.00
N ARG A 9 21.65 -15.33 -19.83
CA ARG A 9 20.54 -14.41 -19.74
C ARG A 9 20.96 -13.09 -20.38
N SER A 10 20.16 -12.56 -21.30
CA SER A 10 20.37 -11.23 -21.84
C SER A 10 20.45 -10.23 -20.69
N THR A 11 21.43 -9.35 -20.71
CA THR A 11 21.58 -8.26 -19.74
C THR A 11 20.60 -7.12 -20.02
N THR A 12 19.87 -7.16 -21.15
CA THR A 12 18.87 -6.18 -21.57
C THR A 12 17.53 -6.85 -21.81
N GLY A 13 16.45 -6.15 -21.51
CA GLY A 13 15.08 -6.54 -21.78
C GLY A 13 14.35 -5.46 -22.58
N THR A 14 13.40 -5.90 -23.40
CA THR A 14 12.52 -5.00 -24.16
C THR A 14 11.19 -4.90 -23.44
N VAL A 15 10.77 -3.67 -23.15
CA VAL A 15 9.45 -3.36 -22.58
C VAL A 15 8.51 -3.01 -23.74
N ARG A 16 7.31 -3.59 -23.74
CA ARG A 16 6.32 -3.34 -24.78
C ARG A 16 5.06 -2.71 -24.18
N ASN A 17 4.45 -1.83 -24.96
CA ASN A 17 3.15 -1.25 -24.64
C ASN A 17 2.07 -2.32 -24.75
N PRO A 18 1.34 -2.68 -23.67
CA PRO A 18 0.30 -3.71 -23.74
C PRO A 18 -0.94 -3.30 -24.55
N ALA A 19 -1.10 -2.01 -24.85
CA ALA A 19 -2.19 -1.50 -25.67
C ALA A 19 -1.92 -1.56 -27.19
N THR A 20 -0.65 -1.46 -27.62
CA THR A 20 -0.28 -1.36 -29.06
C THR A 20 0.73 -2.40 -29.50
N GLY A 21 1.37 -3.14 -28.57
CA GLY A 21 2.48 -4.06 -28.88
C GLY A 21 3.81 -3.38 -29.22
N ASP A 22 3.84 -2.05 -29.37
CA ASP A 22 5.04 -1.29 -29.70
C ASP A 22 6.11 -1.40 -28.61
N VAL A 23 7.37 -1.19 -28.99
CA VAL A 23 8.47 -1.08 -28.05
C VAL A 23 8.36 0.24 -27.28
N ALA A 24 8.13 0.15 -25.98
CA ALA A 24 8.13 1.28 -25.05
C ALA A 24 9.55 1.73 -24.67
N GLY A 25 10.49 0.79 -24.60
CA GLY A 25 11.89 1.05 -24.27
C GLY A 25 12.67 -0.22 -23.97
N GLU A 26 13.93 -0.04 -23.61
CA GLU A 26 14.83 -1.11 -23.17
C GLU A 26 15.26 -0.88 -21.72
N VAL A 27 15.53 -1.96 -21.00
CA VAL A 27 15.97 -1.94 -19.61
C VAL A 27 17.21 -2.82 -19.46
N HIS A 28 18.17 -2.36 -18.64
CA HIS A 28 19.30 -3.19 -18.22
C HIS A 28 18.96 -3.93 -16.93
N TRP A 29 18.99 -5.28 -16.98
CA TRP A 29 18.75 -6.08 -15.80
C TRP A 29 19.95 -6.07 -14.86
N THR A 30 19.70 -5.86 -13.59
CA THR A 30 20.69 -5.96 -12.52
C THR A 30 21.04 -7.42 -12.29
N ASP A 31 22.34 -7.74 -12.25
CA ASP A 31 22.76 -9.07 -11.79
C ASP A 31 22.41 -9.20 -10.29
N PRO A 32 21.68 -10.24 -9.86
CA PRO A 32 21.40 -10.47 -8.44
C PRO A 32 22.67 -10.47 -7.56
N ALA A 33 23.84 -10.84 -8.11
CA ALA A 33 25.13 -10.82 -7.43
C ALA A 33 25.65 -9.39 -7.16
N ASP A 34 25.17 -8.37 -7.88
CA ASP A 34 25.53 -6.96 -7.65
C ASP A 34 24.70 -6.30 -6.55
N VAL A 35 23.53 -6.85 -6.21
CA VAL A 35 22.59 -6.26 -5.22
C VAL A 35 23.26 -6.06 -3.84
N PRO A 36 24.07 -6.99 -3.30
CA PRO A 36 24.78 -6.78 -2.03
C PRO A 36 25.68 -5.55 -2.07
N ARG A 37 26.42 -5.33 -3.17
CA ARG A 37 27.31 -4.18 -3.34
C ARG A 37 26.53 -2.87 -3.41
N ILE A 38 25.36 -2.86 -4.08
CA ILE A 38 24.49 -1.69 -4.13
C ILE A 38 23.95 -1.37 -2.74
N ALA A 39 23.49 -2.36 -1.99
CA ALA A 39 22.99 -2.20 -0.64
C ALA A 39 24.07 -1.71 0.34
N GLU A 40 25.30 -2.23 0.23
CA GLU A 40 26.44 -1.78 1.03
C GLU A 40 26.77 -0.30 0.76
N HIS A 41 26.83 0.10 -0.51
CA HIS A 41 27.00 1.50 -0.89
C HIS A 41 25.90 2.40 -0.29
N LEU A 42 24.63 2.00 -0.43
CA LEU A 42 23.50 2.72 0.15
C LEU A 42 23.61 2.86 1.68
N ALA A 43 24.03 1.81 2.38
CA ALA A 43 24.24 1.85 3.83
C ALA A 43 25.36 2.82 4.23
N GLN A 44 26.43 2.93 3.43
CA GLN A 44 27.52 3.87 3.68
C GLN A 44 27.07 5.33 3.53
N VAL A 45 26.38 5.67 2.44
CA VAL A 45 25.94 7.05 2.16
C VAL A 45 24.71 7.46 2.99
N GLN A 46 23.99 6.51 3.57
CA GLN A 46 22.84 6.76 4.45
C GLN A 46 23.22 7.60 5.67
N HIS A 47 24.39 7.41 6.25
CA HIS A 47 24.84 8.18 7.43
C HIS A 47 24.87 9.68 7.17
N ASP A 48 25.34 10.11 6.01
CA ASP A 48 25.34 11.53 5.62
C ASP A 48 23.92 12.05 5.38
N TRP A 49 23.03 11.20 4.88
CA TRP A 49 21.63 11.52 4.70
C TRP A 49 20.90 11.70 6.05
N GLU A 50 21.13 10.81 7.01
CA GLU A 50 20.63 10.93 8.38
C GLU A 50 21.15 12.20 9.04
N ALA A 51 22.45 12.49 8.91
CA ALA A 51 23.12 13.66 9.50
C ALA A 51 22.57 15.00 9.02
N ARG A 52 21.93 15.06 7.84
CA ARG A 52 21.24 16.30 7.36
C ARG A 52 20.07 16.72 8.26
N GLY A 53 19.59 15.83 9.12
CA GLY A 53 18.42 16.07 9.97
C GLY A 53 17.13 16.26 9.16
N ALA A 54 16.00 16.38 9.84
CA ALA A 54 14.68 16.52 9.19
C ALA A 54 14.62 17.75 8.27
N LYS A 55 15.13 18.91 8.72
CA LYS A 55 15.12 20.16 7.92
C LYS A 55 15.94 20.06 6.63
N GLY A 56 17.10 19.40 6.69
CA GLY A 56 17.95 19.20 5.52
C GLY A 56 17.31 18.27 4.50
N ARG A 57 16.70 17.18 4.97
CA ARG A 57 15.95 16.23 4.12
C ARG A 57 14.70 16.87 3.52
N ALA A 58 13.95 17.68 4.28
CA ALA A 58 12.79 18.41 3.79
C ALA A 58 13.12 19.30 2.57
N LYS A 59 14.27 19.99 2.58
CA LYS A 59 14.71 20.81 1.44
C LYS A 59 14.93 19.97 0.18
N VAL A 60 15.51 18.77 0.31
CA VAL A 60 15.73 17.86 -0.83
C VAL A 60 14.41 17.34 -1.37
N LEU A 61 13.54 16.82 -0.48
CA LEU A 61 12.21 16.33 -0.86
C LEU A 61 11.38 17.43 -1.54
N SER A 62 11.44 18.68 -1.07
CA SER A 62 10.72 19.78 -1.72
C SER A 62 11.25 20.06 -3.11
N ARG A 63 12.58 20.00 -3.36
CA ARG A 63 13.12 20.12 -4.73
C ARG A 63 12.71 18.97 -5.62
N PHE A 64 12.66 17.75 -5.07
CA PHE A 64 12.16 16.59 -5.82
C PHE A 64 10.68 16.72 -6.16
N ALA A 65 9.84 17.27 -5.27
CA ALA A 65 8.44 17.56 -5.59
C ALA A 65 8.29 18.57 -6.74
N VAL A 66 9.14 19.62 -6.78
CA VAL A 66 9.17 20.59 -7.88
C VAL A 66 9.60 19.88 -9.17
N TRP A 67 10.67 19.10 -9.12
CA TRP A 67 11.15 18.33 -10.27
C TRP A 67 10.06 17.40 -10.84
N LEU A 68 9.32 16.69 -9.98
CA LEU A 68 8.19 15.84 -10.39
C LEU A 68 7.10 16.65 -11.10
N GLY A 69 6.80 17.85 -10.62
CA GLY A 69 5.84 18.76 -11.25
C GLY A 69 6.31 19.24 -12.62
N ASP A 70 7.58 19.63 -12.73
CA ASP A 70 8.17 20.14 -13.98
C ASP A 70 8.33 19.04 -15.06
N HIS A 71 8.48 17.76 -14.67
CA HIS A 71 8.63 16.62 -15.57
C HIS A 71 7.38 15.73 -15.64
N ARG A 72 6.23 16.24 -15.18
CA ARG A 72 4.98 15.49 -15.10
C ARG A 72 4.62 14.85 -16.45
N ASP A 73 4.63 15.64 -17.52
CA ASP A 73 4.21 15.17 -18.83
C ASP A 73 5.15 14.07 -19.38
N GLU A 74 6.47 14.18 -19.15
CA GLU A 74 7.44 13.13 -19.49
C GLU A 74 7.15 11.81 -18.75
N ILE A 75 6.86 11.91 -17.44
CA ILE A 75 6.56 10.73 -16.61
C ILE A 75 5.25 10.09 -17.04
N GLU A 76 4.21 10.89 -17.30
CA GLU A 76 2.90 10.42 -17.75
C GLU A 76 2.97 9.76 -19.12
N ASP A 77 3.70 10.34 -20.07
CA ASP A 77 3.89 9.75 -21.41
C ASP A 77 4.62 8.41 -21.36
N LEU A 78 5.65 8.30 -20.51
CA LEU A 78 6.36 7.04 -20.33
C LEU A 78 5.49 6.01 -19.62
N LEU A 79 4.73 6.44 -18.62
CA LEU A 79 3.78 5.59 -17.89
C LEU A 79 2.73 4.98 -18.82
N ILE A 80 2.14 5.77 -19.71
CA ILE A 80 1.20 5.32 -20.75
C ILE A 80 1.88 4.29 -21.67
N LYS A 81 3.10 4.57 -22.10
CA LYS A 81 3.85 3.67 -22.99
C LYS A 81 4.16 2.31 -22.37
N GLU A 82 4.52 2.25 -21.09
CA GLU A 82 4.90 0.96 -20.48
C GLU A 82 3.73 0.19 -19.86
N THR A 83 2.59 0.85 -19.57
CA THR A 83 1.44 0.23 -18.90
C THR A 83 0.21 0.02 -19.79
N GLY A 84 0.13 0.76 -20.91
CA GLY A 84 -1.08 0.78 -21.75
C GLY A 84 -2.26 1.53 -21.13
N LYS A 85 -2.05 2.27 -20.02
CA LYS A 85 -3.08 3.12 -19.40
C LYS A 85 -3.61 4.18 -20.36
N SER A 86 -4.85 4.62 -20.12
CA SER A 86 -5.30 5.91 -20.65
C SER A 86 -4.59 7.07 -19.97
N ARG A 87 -4.58 8.25 -20.61
CA ARG A 87 -4.07 9.45 -19.94
C ARG A 87 -4.89 9.80 -18.69
N THR A 88 -6.21 9.57 -18.75
CA THR A 88 -7.11 9.80 -17.62
C THR A 88 -6.67 9.04 -16.35
N ASP A 89 -6.20 7.80 -16.51
CA ASP A 89 -5.66 6.99 -15.39
C ASP A 89 -4.23 7.45 -14.99
N ALA A 90 -3.39 7.76 -15.97
CA ALA A 90 -1.97 8.07 -15.74
C ALA A 90 -1.75 9.37 -14.95
N ILE A 91 -2.54 10.42 -15.23
CA ILE A 91 -2.38 11.76 -14.63
C ILE A 91 -2.54 11.79 -13.10
N GLN A 92 -3.04 10.74 -12.48
CA GLN A 92 -3.27 10.69 -11.03
C GLN A 92 -1.98 10.43 -10.24
N GLU A 93 -0.96 9.76 -10.83
CA GLU A 93 0.17 9.24 -10.05
C GLU A 93 1.14 10.34 -9.59
N VAL A 94 1.51 11.27 -10.46
CA VAL A 94 2.47 12.35 -10.10
C VAL A 94 1.89 13.33 -9.07
N PRO A 95 0.66 13.86 -9.22
CA PRO A 95 0.06 14.74 -8.21
C PRO A 95 -0.04 14.10 -6.83
N MET A 96 -0.36 12.80 -6.76
CA MET A 96 -0.38 12.06 -5.50
C MET A 96 0.97 12.12 -4.78
N LEU A 97 2.08 11.93 -5.50
CA LEU A 97 3.42 11.99 -4.91
C LEU A 97 3.75 13.38 -4.36
N VAL A 98 3.39 14.44 -5.09
CA VAL A 98 3.60 15.83 -4.66
C VAL A 98 2.81 16.13 -3.37
N ILE A 99 1.57 15.64 -3.28
CA ILE A 99 0.74 15.75 -2.06
C ILE A 99 1.40 15.02 -0.89
N ILE A 100 1.87 13.79 -1.11
CA ILE A 100 2.56 12.99 -0.08
C ILE A 100 3.83 13.68 0.39
N ILE A 101 4.67 14.17 -0.52
CA ILE A 101 5.90 14.89 -0.17
C ILE A 101 5.55 16.13 0.67
N SER A 102 4.56 16.91 0.25
CA SER A 102 4.12 18.12 0.98
C SER A 102 3.70 17.79 2.40
N TYR A 103 2.97 16.69 2.58
CA TYR A 103 2.57 16.21 3.90
C TYR A 103 3.77 15.74 4.75
N LEU A 104 4.66 14.92 4.19
CA LEU A 104 5.85 14.41 4.88
C LEU A 104 6.77 15.55 5.33
N VAL A 105 7.03 16.54 4.47
CA VAL A 105 7.82 17.74 4.80
C VAL A 105 7.24 18.48 5.99
N LYS A 106 5.91 18.56 6.08
CA LYS A 106 5.22 19.23 7.18
C LYS A 106 5.38 18.51 8.52
N ILE A 107 5.34 17.17 8.52
CA ILE A 107 5.26 16.41 9.78
C ILE A 107 6.61 15.87 10.26
N MET A 108 7.64 15.71 9.39
CA MET A 108 8.82 14.90 9.67
C MET A 108 9.65 15.38 10.85
N GLU A 109 9.76 16.70 11.08
CA GLU A 109 10.51 17.23 12.21
C GLU A 109 9.91 16.80 13.55
N GLN A 110 8.59 16.96 13.70
CA GLN A 110 7.88 16.57 14.91
C GLN A 110 7.77 15.05 15.05
N ALA A 111 7.49 14.35 13.94
CA ALA A 111 7.31 12.89 13.95
C ALA A 111 8.56 12.12 14.37
N LEU A 112 9.76 12.64 14.04
CA LEU A 112 11.05 12.02 14.33
C LEU A 112 11.76 12.62 15.56
N ALA A 113 11.17 13.65 16.18
CA ALA A 113 11.73 14.24 17.38
C ALA A 113 11.77 13.23 18.54
N PRO A 114 12.82 13.23 19.37
CA PRO A 114 12.85 12.42 20.58
C PRO A 114 11.66 12.73 21.50
N GLU A 115 11.03 11.69 22.02
CA GLU A 115 9.90 11.82 22.93
C GLU A 115 10.31 11.59 24.39
N THR A 116 9.95 12.49 25.28
CA THR A 116 10.09 12.25 26.72
C THR A 116 8.89 11.48 27.24
N ARG A 117 9.14 10.36 27.93
CA ARG A 117 8.09 9.54 28.54
C ARG A 117 8.02 9.77 30.04
N PRO A 118 6.82 9.81 30.63
CA PRO A 118 6.66 9.91 32.09
C PRO A 118 7.15 8.64 32.76
N ALA A 119 7.69 8.79 33.97
CA ALA A 119 8.03 7.63 34.80
C ALA A 119 6.73 6.88 35.19
N PRO A 120 6.70 5.53 35.11
CA PRO A 120 5.50 4.74 35.40
C PRO A 120 5.10 4.76 36.87
N ILE A 121 6.08 5.02 37.77
CA ILE A 121 5.88 5.17 39.21
C ILE A 121 6.72 6.32 39.75
N PRO A 122 6.30 7.00 40.85
CA PRO A 122 7.05 8.11 41.43
C PRO A 122 8.51 7.79 41.79
N ALA A 123 8.78 6.56 42.22
CA ALA A 123 10.15 6.12 42.56
C ALA A 123 11.13 6.19 41.38
N LEU A 124 10.63 6.14 40.13
CA LEU A 124 11.41 6.26 38.91
C LEU A 124 11.46 7.71 38.37
N ALA A 125 10.83 8.69 39.03
CA ALA A 125 10.86 10.09 38.63
C ALA A 125 12.28 10.72 38.63
N VAL A 126 13.23 10.08 39.33
CA VAL A 126 14.66 10.40 39.30
C VAL A 126 15.36 10.01 38.00
N LYS A 127 14.64 9.32 37.11
CA LYS A 127 15.09 8.97 35.76
C LYS A 127 14.39 9.85 34.74
N LYS A 128 15.12 10.27 33.71
CA LYS A 128 14.55 10.81 32.48
C LYS A 128 14.53 9.69 31.45
N ILE A 129 13.38 9.47 30.87
CA ILE A 129 13.15 8.41 29.86
C ILE A 129 12.89 9.13 28.54
N SER A 130 13.71 8.86 27.55
CA SER A 130 13.51 9.37 26.20
C SER A 130 13.46 8.22 25.18
N VAL A 131 12.64 8.39 24.15
CA VAL A 131 12.51 7.48 23.03
C VAL A 131 13.01 8.17 21.78
N HIS A 132 13.91 7.53 21.06
CA HIS A 132 14.56 8.03 19.84
C HIS A 132 14.20 7.13 18.66
N TYR A 133 14.06 7.72 17.48
CA TYR A 133 13.74 7.04 16.23
C TYR A 133 14.98 7.08 15.33
N ARG A 134 15.68 5.93 15.25
CA ARG A 134 16.92 5.78 14.47
C ARG A 134 16.58 5.15 13.12
N PRO A 135 16.78 5.84 11.97
CA PRO A 135 16.48 5.28 10.67
C PRO A 135 17.26 3.98 10.42
N ARG A 136 16.63 3.05 9.71
CA ARG A 136 17.29 1.84 9.24
C ARG A 136 18.23 2.20 8.10
N PRO A 137 19.40 1.55 7.96
CA PRO A 137 20.33 1.88 6.90
C PRO A 137 19.73 1.74 5.51
N VAL A 138 19.18 0.56 5.17
CA VAL A 138 18.63 0.28 3.84
C VAL A 138 17.22 -0.27 3.96
N VAL A 139 16.29 0.35 3.23
CA VAL A 139 14.90 -0.10 3.07
C VAL A 139 14.73 -0.62 1.64
N GLY A 140 14.39 -1.91 1.52
CA GLY A 140 14.02 -2.52 0.25
C GLY A 140 12.54 -2.24 -0.06
N ILE A 141 12.26 -1.69 -1.23
CA ILE A 141 10.91 -1.48 -1.74
C ILE A 141 10.71 -2.37 -2.96
N ILE A 142 9.71 -3.26 -2.92
CA ILE A 142 9.35 -4.13 -4.05
C ILE A 142 7.98 -3.70 -4.52
N ALA A 143 7.92 -3.05 -5.68
CA ALA A 143 6.74 -2.39 -6.20
C ALA A 143 6.05 -3.22 -7.32
N PRO A 144 4.72 -3.14 -7.44
CA PRO A 144 3.94 -3.77 -8.49
C PRO A 144 3.90 -2.92 -9.76
N TRP A 145 3.21 -3.42 -10.77
CA TRP A 145 3.12 -2.83 -12.11
C TRP A 145 1.89 -1.92 -12.32
N ASN A 146 0.87 -1.99 -11.46
CA ASN A 146 -0.41 -1.34 -11.72
C ASN A 146 -0.40 0.19 -11.51
N PHE A 147 0.38 0.69 -10.58
CA PHE A 147 0.70 2.11 -10.37
C PHE A 147 2.21 2.24 -10.13
N PRO A 148 3.03 2.08 -11.19
CA PRO A 148 4.47 1.91 -11.03
C PRO A 148 5.18 3.15 -10.47
N VAL A 149 4.66 4.34 -10.70
CA VAL A 149 5.17 5.60 -10.14
C VAL A 149 4.70 5.76 -8.69
N ALA A 150 3.40 5.64 -8.45
CA ALA A 150 2.82 5.87 -7.13
C ALA A 150 3.24 4.78 -6.13
N ASN A 151 3.09 3.50 -6.46
CA ASN A 151 3.44 2.41 -5.54
C ASN A 151 4.94 2.29 -5.27
N ALA A 152 5.80 2.65 -6.23
CA ALA A 152 7.24 2.71 -5.98
C ALA A 152 7.60 3.81 -4.98
N MET A 153 6.98 4.99 -5.14
CA MET A 153 7.40 6.17 -4.40
C MET A 153 6.66 6.42 -3.09
N MET A 154 5.40 6.03 -2.95
CA MET A 154 4.64 6.27 -1.71
C MET A 154 5.38 5.77 -0.46
N ASP A 155 5.94 4.57 -0.53
CA ASP A 155 6.70 3.98 0.57
C ASP A 155 8.17 4.41 0.58
N ALA A 156 8.79 4.57 -0.59
CA ALA A 156 10.15 5.10 -0.71
C ALA A 156 10.27 6.50 -0.11
N LEU A 157 9.31 7.39 -0.36
CA LEU A 157 9.28 8.75 0.19
C LEU A 157 9.21 8.75 1.72
N GLY A 158 8.42 7.85 2.32
CA GLY A 158 8.37 7.67 3.78
C GLY A 158 9.72 7.24 4.36
N ALA A 159 10.39 6.27 3.72
CA ALA A 159 11.71 5.79 4.13
C ALA A 159 12.80 6.87 3.96
N LEU A 160 12.83 7.55 2.82
CA LEU A 160 13.75 8.67 2.56
C LEU A 160 13.54 9.83 3.56
N ALA A 161 12.28 10.19 3.83
CA ALA A 161 11.94 11.21 4.82
C ALA A 161 12.35 10.82 6.23
N ALA A 162 12.24 9.54 6.61
CA ALA A 162 12.74 9.02 7.89
C ALA A 162 14.27 9.11 8.02
N GLY A 163 15.00 9.16 6.89
CA GLY A 163 16.46 9.22 6.85
C GLY A 163 17.12 7.89 6.45
N CYS A 164 16.35 6.95 5.91
CA CYS A 164 16.85 5.70 5.34
C CYS A 164 17.37 5.91 3.93
N ALA A 165 18.26 5.03 3.47
CA ALA A 165 18.47 4.81 2.05
C ALA A 165 17.44 3.81 1.51
N VAL A 166 17.14 3.88 0.21
CA VAL A 166 16.13 3.05 -0.44
C VAL A 166 16.74 2.28 -1.61
N LEU A 167 16.48 0.98 -1.62
CA LEU A 167 16.75 0.08 -2.73
C LEU A 167 15.40 -0.36 -3.34
N LEU A 168 15.03 0.24 -4.47
CA LEU A 168 13.80 -0.04 -5.17
C LEU A 168 13.97 -1.18 -6.17
N LYS A 169 13.09 -2.18 -6.10
CA LYS A 169 12.88 -3.18 -7.15
C LYS A 169 11.51 -2.96 -7.78
N PRO A 170 11.41 -2.27 -8.92
CA PRO A 170 10.15 -2.12 -9.64
C PRO A 170 9.70 -3.45 -10.25
N SER A 171 8.46 -3.51 -10.71
CA SER A 171 8.02 -4.66 -11.51
C SER A 171 8.83 -4.77 -12.80
N GLU A 172 9.16 -5.99 -13.21
CA GLU A 172 9.77 -6.28 -14.51
C GLU A 172 8.86 -5.96 -15.69
N ARG A 173 7.56 -5.76 -15.44
CA ARG A 173 6.58 -5.34 -16.47
C ARG A 173 6.63 -3.83 -16.73
N THR A 174 7.00 -3.04 -15.71
CA THR A 174 7.00 -1.58 -15.74
C THR A 174 8.28 -1.01 -15.11
N PRO A 175 9.45 -1.28 -15.70
CA PRO A 175 10.74 -0.90 -15.12
C PRO A 175 11.18 0.52 -15.50
N LEU A 176 10.66 1.10 -16.59
CA LEU A 176 11.20 2.31 -17.21
C LEU A 176 10.96 3.56 -16.38
N THR A 177 9.76 3.72 -15.81
CA THR A 177 9.43 4.87 -14.96
C THR A 177 10.30 4.95 -13.72
N ALA A 178 10.76 3.81 -13.17
CA ALA A 178 11.66 3.79 -12.01
C ALA A 178 13.02 4.45 -12.30
N GLU A 179 13.56 4.32 -13.51
CA GLU A 179 14.80 4.98 -13.93
C GLU A 179 14.65 6.51 -13.96
N VAL A 180 13.52 6.99 -14.46
CA VAL A 180 13.19 8.43 -14.49
C VAL A 180 13.07 8.98 -13.07
N LEU A 181 12.47 8.25 -12.15
CA LEU A 181 12.35 8.67 -10.75
C LEU A 181 13.72 8.80 -10.05
N VAL A 182 14.65 7.86 -10.30
CA VAL A 182 16.02 7.95 -9.76
C VAL A 182 16.81 9.08 -10.42
N ARG A 183 16.65 9.29 -11.73
CA ARG A 183 17.23 10.46 -12.42
C ARG A 183 16.74 11.74 -11.76
N GLY A 184 15.44 11.91 -11.57
CA GLY A 184 14.84 13.08 -10.92
C GLY A 184 15.31 13.29 -9.49
N TRP A 185 15.50 12.21 -8.73
CA TRP A 185 16.10 12.28 -7.41
C TRP A 185 17.50 12.92 -7.46
N ARG A 186 18.36 12.46 -8.36
CA ARG A 186 19.72 12.99 -8.56
C ARG A 186 19.72 14.43 -9.04
N GLU A 187 18.92 14.75 -10.05
CA GLU A 187 18.79 16.12 -10.61
C GLU A 187 18.24 17.12 -9.59
N SER A 188 17.48 16.67 -8.60
CA SER A 188 17.05 17.48 -7.45
C SER A 188 18.19 17.83 -6.47
N GLY A 189 19.44 17.44 -6.77
CA GLY A 189 20.62 17.65 -5.90
C GLY A 189 20.55 16.79 -4.63
N ALA A 190 19.90 15.65 -4.70
CA ALA A 190 19.83 14.67 -3.63
C ALA A 190 21.09 13.79 -3.60
N PRO A 191 21.48 13.28 -2.43
CA PRO A 191 22.56 12.30 -2.35
C PRO A 191 22.13 10.96 -2.93
N ASP A 192 23.11 10.07 -3.21
CA ASP A 192 22.89 8.77 -3.84
C ASP A 192 22.34 7.72 -2.86
N VAL A 193 21.26 8.07 -2.15
CA VAL A 193 20.57 7.21 -1.18
C VAL A 193 19.32 6.55 -1.75
N PHE A 194 19.09 6.67 -3.05
CA PHE A 194 17.99 6.04 -3.74
C PHE A 194 18.51 5.35 -5.02
N ALA A 195 18.44 4.03 -5.05
CA ALA A 195 18.90 3.21 -6.15
C ALA A 195 17.80 2.25 -6.61
N VAL A 196 17.90 1.82 -7.88
CA VAL A 196 17.02 0.81 -8.49
C VAL A 196 17.82 -0.46 -8.76
N ALA A 197 17.22 -1.61 -8.47
CA ALA A 197 17.65 -2.92 -8.90
C ALA A 197 16.60 -3.52 -9.85
N GLN A 198 16.87 -3.47 -11.14
CA GLN A 198 15.98 -3.96 -12.18
C GLN A 198 16.04 -5.48 -12.30
N GLY A 199 14.90 -6.15 -12.36
CA GLY A 199 14.88 -7.60 -12.57
C GLY A 199 13.63 -8.28 -12.02
N ALA A 200 13.61 -9.60 -12.20
CA ALA A 200 12.52 -10.46 -11.79
C ALA A 200 12.73 -10.98 -10.34
N ARG A 201 12.29 -12.20 -10.09
CA ARG A 201 12.26 -12.83 -8.77
C ARG A 201 13.63 -12.88 -8.08
N GLU A 202 14.67 -13.24 -8.80
CA GLU A 202 16.00 -13.43 -8.20
C GLU A 202 16.56 -12.11 -7.65
N VAL A 203 16.32 -11.00 -8.35
CA VAL A 203 16.69 -9.67 -7.88
C VAL A 203 15.84 -9.27 -6.67
N ALA A 204 14.53 -9.56 -6.68
CA ALA A 204 13.67 -9.31 -5.51
C ALA A 204 14.16 -10.08 -4.28
N GLU A 205 14.54 -11.34 -4.45
CA GLU A 205 15.10 -12.16 -3.39
C GLU A 205 16.42 -11.58 -2.84
N ALA A 206 17.31 -11.10 -3.73
CA ALA A 206 18.54 -10.44 -3.32
C ALA A 206 18.27 -9.10 -2.58
N VAL A 207 17.27 -8.32 -3.01
CA VAL A 207 16.84 -7.10 -2.30
C VAL A 207 16.36 -7.42 -0.89
N ILE A 208 15.52 -8.46 -0.71
CA ILE A 208 15.05 -8.89 0.62
C ILE A 208 16.23 -9.26 1.53
N ASP A 209 17.19 -10.03 1.01
CA ASP A 209 18.35 -10.52 1.77
C ASP A 209 19.31 -9.39 2.17
N ASN A 210 19.31 -8.25 1.49
CA ASN A 210 20.24 -7.15 1.71
C ASN A 210 19.59 -5.87 2.22
N SER A 211 18.35 -5.98 2.78
CA SER A 211 17.63 -4.86 3.37
C SER A 211 17.43 -5.02 4.87
N ASP A 212 17.37 -3.91 5.61
CA ASP A 212 17.06 -3.85 7.04
C ASP A 212 15.55 -3.76 7.33
N PHE A 213 14.76 -3.44 6.33
CA PHE A 213 13.30 -3.44 6.31
C PHE A 213 12.85 -3.68 4.88
N VAL A 214 11.77 -4.42 4.68
CA VAL A 214 11.19 -4.64 3.35
C VAL A 214 9.75 -4.17 3.33
N HIS A 215 9.44 -3.30 2.36
CA HIS A 215 8.06 -3.02 1.98
C HIS A 215 7.77 -3.73 0.65
N PHE A 216 6.67 -4.46 0.61
CA PHE A 216 6.21 -5.17 -0.58
C PHE A 216 4.76 -4.81 -0.87
N THR A 217 4.46 -4.47 -2.13
CA THR A 217 3.11 -4.35 -2.64
C THR A 217 2.91 -5.34 -3.79
N GLY A 218 1.86 -6.17 -3.72
CA GLY A 218 1.58 -7.18 -4.73
C GLY A 218 0.61 -8.26 -4.26
N SER A 219 0.60 -9.44 -4.89
CA SER A 219 -0.32 -10.51 -4.54
C SER A 219 -0.06 -11.13 -3.16
N SER A 220 -1.13 -11.59 -2.48
CA SER A 220 -1.02 -12.28 -1.17
C SER A 220 -0.13 -13.51 -1.22
N ALA A 221 -0.17 -14.26 -2.33
CA ALA A 221 0.70 -15.43 -2.52
C ALA A 221 2.19 -15.07 -2.57
N THR A 222 2.54 -13.94 -3.19
CA THR A 222 3.93 -13.45 -3.23
C THR A 222 4.32 -12.83 -1.90
N GLY A 223 3.41 -12.09 -1.24
CA GLY A 223 3.66 -11.50 0.09
C GLY A 223 4.05 -12.53 1.14
N ARG A 224 3.41 -13.71 1.14
CA ARG A 224 3.82 -14.83 2.01
C ARG A 224 5.27 -15.26 1.77
N LYS A 225 5.70 -15.39 0.52
CA LYS A 225 7.09 -15.75 0.15
C LYS A 225 8.09 -14.67 0.57
N VAL A 226 7.73 -13.40 0.42
CA VAL A 226 8.54 -12.27 0.91
C VAL A 226 8.72 -12.35 2.42
N MET A 227 7.64 -12.56 3.16
CA MET A 227 7.67 -12.69 4.62
C MET A 227 8.50 -13.91 5.08
N GLU A 228 8.32 -15.07 4.45
CA GLU A 228 9.10 -16.29 4.74
C GLU A 228 10.61 -16.05 4.53
N ARG A 229 10.99 -15.35 3.46
CA ARG A 229 12.40 -15.05 3.18
C ARG A 229 12.96 -14.04 4.18
N ALA A 230 12.24 -12.95 4.46
CA ALA A 230 12.63 -11.92 5.41
C ALA A 230 12.80 -12.48 6.83
N ALA A 231 11.96 -13.44 7.21
CA ALA A 231 12.01 -14.11 8.52
C ALA A 231 13.35 -14.82 8.79
N ARG A 232 14.07 -15.29 7.77
CA ARG A 232 15.39 -15.95 7.91
C ARG A 232 16.44 -15.05 8.54
N ARG A 233 16.29 -13.72 8.41
CA ARG A 233 17.20 -12.70 8.94
C ARG A 233 16.52 -11.82 10.00
N LEU A 234 15.28 -12.13 10.40
CA LEU A 234 14.44 -11.30 11.27
C LEU A 234 14.25 -9.87 10.72
N THR A 235 14.28 -9.72 9.39
CA THR A 235 14.00 -8.46 8.73
C THR A 235 12.52 -8.15 8.84
N PRO A 236 12.12 -7.02 9.45
CA PRO A 236 10.72 -6.65 9.53
C PRO A 236 10.17 -6.29 8.14
N VAL A 237 8.88 -6.56 7.95
CA VAL A 237 8.18 -6.33 6.69
C VAL A 237 6.94 -5.48 6.89
N SER A 238 6.56 -4.74 5.83
CA SER A 238 5.22 -4.17 5.64
C SER A 238 4.69 -4.69 4.31
N LEU A 239 3.52 -5.29 4.32
CA LEU A 239 2.93 -5.95 3.17
C LEU A 239 1.59 -5.30 2.83
N GLU A 240 1.48 -4.75 1.63
CA GLU A 240 0.25 -4.26 1.04
C GLU A 240 -0.15 -5.21 -0.09
N LEU A 241 -1.23 -5.95 0.11
CA LEU A 241 -1.57 -7.11 -0.72
C LEU A 241 -2.89 -6.89 -1.45
N GLY A 242 -3.43 -7.97 -2.02
CA GLY A 242 -4.68 -7.92 -2.76
C GLY A 242 -5.90 -7.63 -1.90
N GLY A 243 -7.00 -7.29 -2.56
CA GLY A 243 -8.30 -7.01 -1.96
C GLY A 243 -9.43 -7.71 -2.71
N LYS A 244 -10.60 -7.75 -2.07
CA LYS A 244 -11.89 -8.07 -2.69
C LYS A 244 -12.91 -7.12 -2.09
N ASP A 245 -12.68 -5.84 -2.32
CA ASP A 245 -13.31 -4.76 -1.58
C ASP A 245 -14.82 -4.69 -1.84
N PRO A 246 -15.65 -4.78 -0.80
CA PRO A 246 -17.08 -4.69 -0.91
C PRO A 246 -17.57 -3.23 -0.93
N MET A 247 -18.61 -2.98 -1.73
CA MET A 247 -19.43 -1.77 -1.63
C MET A 247 -20.84 -2.18 -1.21
N ILE A 248 -21.39 -1.52 -0.18
CA ILE A 248 -22.75 -1.73 0.30
C ILE A 248 -23.58 -0.50 -0.02
N VAL A 249 -24.73 -0.69 -0.69
CA VAL A 249 -25.67 0.37 -1.04
C VAL A 249 -26.97 0.14 -0.28
N LEU A 250 -27.29 1.04 0.65
CA LEU A 250 -28.48 0.95 1.50
C LEU A 250 -29.72 1.53 0.80
N ASP A 251 -30.88 1.27 1.38
CA ASP A 251 -32.18 1.63 0.85
C ASP A 251 -32.46 3.15 0.78
N ASP A 252 -31.73 3.92 1.58
CA ASP A 252 -31.81 5.39 1.65
C ASP A 252 -30.65 6.10 0.91
N ALA A 253 -29.80 5.35 0.21
CA ALA A 253 -28.65 5.90 -0.50
C ALA A 253 -29.07 6.79 -1.68
N ASP A 254 -28.26 7.80 -2.00
CA ASP A 254 -28.30 8.46 -3.29
C ASP A 254 -27.80 7.46 -4.36
N VAL A 255 -28.76 6.91 -5.09
CA VAL A 255 -28.52 5.82 -6.03
C VAL A 255 -27.64 6.24 -7.21
N ASP A 256 -27.82 7.47 -7.73
CA ASP A 256 -27.01 7.94 -8.86
C ASP A 256 -25.57 8.20 -8.40
N LEU A 257 -25.37 8.81 -7.25
CA LEU A 257 -24.02 8.98 -6.65
C LEU A 257 -23.35 7.62 -6.41
N ALA A 258 -24.06 6.66 -5.82
CA ALA A 258 -23.55 5.33 -5.55
C ALA A 258 -23.18 4.58 -6.85
N ALA A 259 -24.00 4.71 -7.91
CA ALA A 259 -23.71 4.10 -9.21
C ALA A 259 -22.46 4.70 -9.86
N HIS A 260 -22.34 6.03 -9.90
CA HIS A 260 -21.12 6.70 -10.39
C HIS A 260 -19.86 6.28 -9.62
N ALA A 261 -19.96 6.20 -8.29
CA ALA A 261 -18.87 5.76 -7.44
C ALA A 261 -18.50 4.30 -7.69
N ALA A 262 -19.48 3.39 -7.85
CA ALA A 262 -19.23 1.99 -8.16
C ALA A 262 -18.53 1.83 -9.51
N VAL A 263 -18.97 2.55 -10.53
CA VAL A 263 -18.38 2.52 -11.88
C VAL A 263 -16.93 3.02 -11.86
N TRP A 264 -16.70 4.18 -11.25
CA TRP A 264 -15.34 4.72 -11.15
C TRP A 264 -14.45 3.83 -10.25
N GLY A 265 -14.92 3.46 -9.06
CA GLY A 265 -14.14 2.67 -8.09
C GLY A 265 -13.84 1.24 -8.57
N GLY A 266 -14.72 0.65 -9.39
CA GLY A 266 -14.55 -0.70 -9.93
C GLY A 266 -13.80 -0.76 -11.27
N LEU A 267 -13.78 0.32 -12.06
CA LEU A 267 -13.27 0.30 -13.42
C LEU A 267 -12.08 1.24 -13.68
N PHE A 268 -11.73 2.10 -12.72
CA PHE A 268 -10.53 2.94 -12.80
C PHE A 268 -9.29 2.06 -13.02
N ASN A 269 -8.39 2.48 -13.94
CA ASN A 269 -7.22 1.71 -14.35
C ASN A 269 -7.57 0.30 -14.86
N ALA A 270 -8.70 0.16 -15.57
CA ALA A 270 -9.25 -1.13 -16.01
C ALA A 270 -9.50 -2.11 -14.84
N GLY A 271 -9.87 -1.61 -13.65
CA GLY A 271 -10.06 -2.41 -12.43
C GLY A 271 -8.76 -2.95 -11.82
N GLN A 272 -7.60 -2.58 -12.33
CA GLN A 272 -6.29 -3.05 -11.88
C GLN A 272 -5.79 -2.25 -10.67
N MET A 273 -6.60 -2.20 -9.61
CA MET A 273 -6.34 -1.45 -8.38
C MET A 273 -6.65 -2.31 -7.16
N CYS A 274 -5.75 -2.35 -6.18
CA CYS A 274 -5.90 -3.18 -4.97
C CYS A 274 -7.13 -2.80 -4.10
N VAL A 275 -7.53 -1.52 -4.12
CA VAL A 275 -8.72 -0.97 -3.43
C VAL A 275 -9.88 -0.75 -4.40
N SER A 276 -9.92 -1.48 -5.52
CA SER A 276 -11.04 -1.46 -6.46
C SER A 276 -12.33 -1.98 -5.82
N VAL A 277 -13.46 -1.41 -6.18
CA VAL A 277 -14.77 -1.99 -5.84
C VAL A 277 -14.92 -3.30 -6.63
N GLU A 278 -14.66 -4.41 -5.98
CA GLU A 278 -14.59 -5.74 -6.60
C GLU A 278 -15.91 -6.52 -6.49
N ARG A 279 -16.84 -6.07 -5.64
CA ARG A 279 -18.16 -6.65 -5.43
C ARG A 279 -19.12 -5.65 -4.78
N VAL A 280 -20.36 -5.59 -5.29
CA VAL A 280 -21.37 -4.64 -4.80
C VAL A 280 -22.56 -5.38 -4.22
N TYR A 281 -22.98 -5.02 -3.01
CA TYR A 281 -24.17 -5.53 -2.33
C TYR A 281 -25.20 -4.40 -2.25
N VAL A 282 -26.37 -4.63 -2.89
CA VAL A 282 -27.40 -3.59 -3.00
C VAL A 282 -28.69 -4.08 -2.37
N LEU A 283 -29.28 -3.28 -1.49
CA LEU A 283 -30.57 -3.60 -0.88
C LEU A 283 -31.67 -3.68 -1.94
N ASP A 284 -32.57 -4.66 -1.80
CA ASP A 284 -33.62 -5.02 -2.76
C ASP A 284 -34.43 -3.80 -3.22
N SER A 285 -34.80 -2.89 -2.31
CA SER A 285 -35.63 -1.72 -2.61
C SER A 285 -35.04 -0.71 -3.61
N VAL A 286 -33.71 -0.69 -3.77
CA VAL A 286 -32.99 0.23 -4.66
C VAL A 286 -32.22 -0.49 -5.76
N TYR A 287 -32.25 -1.83 -5.77
CA TYR A 287 -31.44 -2.69 -6.64
C TYR A 287 -31.61 -2.39 -8.13
N ASP A 288 -32.85 -2.41 -8.60
CA ASP A 288 -33.12 -2.27 -10.05
C ASP A 288 -32.69 -0.88 -10.54
N ARG A 289 -32.99 0.18 -9.77
CA ARG A 289 -32.55 1.55 -10.08
C ARG A 289 -31.04 1.67 -10.10
N PHE A 290 -30.35 1.02 -9.14
CA PHE A 290 -28.92 1.05 -9.06
C PHE A 290 -28.27 0.34 -10.27
N VAL A 291 -28.76 -0.86 -10.61
CA VAL A 291 -28.28 -1.62 -11.76
C VAL A 291 -28.48 -0.84 -13.07
N ASP A 292 -29.66 -0.24 -13.27
CA ASP A 292 -29.95 0.58 -14.46
C ASP A 292 -28.99 1.77 -14.57
N ALA A 293 -28.71 2.46 -13.45
CA ALA A 293 -27.78 3.58 -13.41
C ALA A 293 -26.33 3.12 -13.72
N VAL A 294 -25.87 2.02 -13.11
CA VAL A 294 -24.54 1.45 -13.38
C VAL A 294 -24.40 1.06 -14.85
N VAL A 295 -25.39 0.37 -15.43
CA VAL A 295 -25.35 -0.05 -16.86
C VAL A 295 -25.32 1.17 -17.79
N ARG A 296 -26.11 2.21 -17.48
CA ARG A 296 -26.09 3.49 -18.22
C ARG A 296 -24.69 4.09 -18.23
N ASP A 297 -24.07 4.19 -17.06
CA ASP A 297 -22.78 4.84 -16.87
C ASP A 297 -21.63 4.01 -17.49
N VAL A 298 -21.66 2.69 -17.33
CA VAL A 298 -20.67 1.79 -17.94
C VAL A 298 -20.72 1.83 -19.48
N LYS A 299 -21.93 1.91 -20.08
CA LYS A 299 -22.09 2.03 -21.55
C LYS A 299 -21.58 3.35 -22.11
N ALA A 300 -21.44 4.38 -21.28
CA ALA A 300 -20.88 5.68 -21.67
C ALA A 300 -19.35 5.69 -21.64
N LEU A 301 -18.69 4.67 -21.08
CA LEU A 301 -17.25 4.61 -21.00
C LEU A 301 -16.60 4.33 -22.35
N LEU A 302 -15.49 5.01 -22.61
CA LEU A 302 -14.63 4.76 -23.76
C LEU A 302 -13.39 4.00 -23.30
N VAL A 303 -13.10 2.89 -23.96
CA VAL A 303 -11.93 2.05 -23.70
C VAL A 303 -10.93 2.23 -24.83
N GLY A 304 -9.66 2.41 -24.50
CA GLY A 304 -8.63 2.56 -25.53
C GLY A 304 -7.31 3.11 -24.99
N ALA A 305 -6.34 3.26 -25.89
CA ALA A 305 -5.02 3.79 -25.56
C ALA A 305 -4.97 5.33 -25.70
N GLY A 306 -4.08 5.97 -24.95
CA GLY A 306 -3.75 7.38 -25.10
C GLY A 306 -4.80 8.36 -24.62
N ASP A 307 -4.98 9.44 -25.36
CA ASP A 307 -5.85 10.55 -25.00
C ASP A 307 -7.33 10.26 -25.36
N GLY A 308 -8.24 10.66 -24.49
CA GLY A 308 -9.69 10.58 -24.69
C GLY A 308 -10.40 9.38 -24.07
N PRO A 309 -9.89 8.14 -24.11
CA PRO A 309 -10.47 7.02 -23.36
C PRO A 309 -10.49 7.25 -21.86
N HIS A 310 -11.49 6.62 -21.19
CA HIS A 310 -11.62 6.67 -19.74
C HIS A 310 -10.63 5.74 -19.07
N PHE A 311 -10.39 4.54 -19.62
CA PHE A 311 -9.35 3.63 -19.15
C PHE A 311 -8.70 2.85 -20.30
N GLY A 312 -7.49 2.31 -20.04
CA GLY A 312 -6.63 1.65 -21.01
C GLY A 312 -6.77 0.13 -21.08
N SER A 313 -5.68 -0.54 -21.45
CA SER A 313 -5.60 -2.00 -21.58
C SER A 313 -5.32 -2.67 -20.22
N MET A 314 -5.53 -3.98 -20.18
CA MET A 314 -4.92 -4.85 -19.19
C MET A 314 -3.41 -4.87 -19.39
N ILE A 315 -2.67 -5.16 -18.32
CA ILE A 315 -1.19 -5.14 -18.38
C ILE A 315 -0.62 -6.23 -19.30
N ASP A 316 -1.27 -7.36 -19.40
CA ASP A 316 -0.87 -8.47 -20.25
C ASP A 316 -1.99 -9.50 -20.46
N GLU A 317 -1.73 -10.44 -21.35
CA GLU A 317 -2.63 -11.56 -21.68
C GLU A 317 -2.90 -12.47 -20.49
N GLY A 318 -1.94 -12.59 -19.55
CA GLY A 318 -2.12 -13.42 -18.36
C GLY A 318 -3.17 -12.85 -17.42
N GLN A 319 -3.15 -11.52 -17.20
CA GLN A 319 -4.14 -10.84 -16.38
C GLN A 319 -5.52 -10.79 -17.08
N LEU A 320 -5.52 -10.60 -18.41
CA LEU A 320 -6.75 -10.64 -19.19
C LEU A 320 -7.42 -12.03 -19.10
N ALA A 321 -6.65 -13.12 -19.18
CA ALA A 321 -7.18 -14.48 -19.04
C ALA A 321 -7.81 -14.75 -17.65
N VAL A 322 -7.35 -14.08 -16.59
CA VAL A 322 -7.98 -14.14 -15.26
C VAL A 322 -9.39 -13.56 -15.32
N VAL A 323 -9.54 -12.40 -15.97
CA VAL A 323 -10.86 -11.74 -16.14
C VAL A 323 -11.80 -12.63 -16.93
N GLU A 324 -11.35 -13.16 -18.07
CA GLU A 324 -12.14 -14.07 -18.91
C GLU A 324 -12.61 -15.30 -18.13
N LYS A 325 -11.71 -15.89 -17.32
CA LYS A 325 -12.03 -17.05 -16.49
C LYS A 325 -13.11 -16.73 -15.46
N HIS A 326 -13.02 -15.61 -14.76
CA HIS A 326 -13.99 -15.23 -13.73
C HIS A 326 -15.38 -14.92 -14.34
N VAL A 327 -15.42 -14.26 -15.50
CA VAL A 327 -16.67 -14.01 -16.21
C VAL A 327 -17.29 -15.32 -16.73
N ALA A 328 -16.47 -16.22 -17.28
CA ALA A 328 -16.94 -17.53 -17.74
C ALA A 328 -17.45 -18.42 -16.58
N ASP A 329 -16.75 -18.43 -15.43
CA ASP A 329 -17.21 -19.13 -14.23
C ASP A 329 -18.56 -18.60 -13.74
N ALA A 330 -18.71 -17.27 -13.66
CA ALA A 330 -19.95 -16.64 -13.23
C ALA A 330 -21.13 -16.97 -14.16
N THR A 331 -20.93 -16.84 -15.46
CA THR A 331 -21.98 -17.15 -16.45
C THR A 331 -22.36 -18.64 -16.48
N ALA A 332 -21.40 -19.55 -16.35
CA ALA A 332 -21.64 -20.98 -16.22
C ALA A 332 -22.44 -21.34 -14.97
N LYS A 333 -22.38 -20.52 -13.91
CA LYS A 333 -23.12 -20.67 -12.66
C LYS A 333 -24.44 -19.88 -12.63
N GLY A 334 -24.83 -19.24 -13.73
CA GLY A 334 -26.11 -18.57 -13.88
C GLY A 334 -26.12 -17.06 -13.78
N ALA A 335 -24.97 -16.42 -13.60
CA ALA A 335 -24.88 -14.96 -13.67
C ALA A 335 -25.19 -14.44 -15.07
N ARG A 336 -25.82 -13.26 -15.14
CA ARG A 336 -26.10 -12.57 -16.40
C ARG A 336 -25.16 -11.42 -16.62
N VAL A 337 -24.61 -11.32 -17.82
CA VAL A 337 -23.84 -10.17 -18.31
C VAL A 337 -24.83 -9.14 -18.88
N LEU A 338 -24.87 -7.94 -18.29
CA LEU A 338 -25.75 -6.87 -18.78
C LEU A 338 -25.05 -5.95 -19.79
N THR A 339 -23.72 -5.87 -19.73
CA THR A 339 -22.89 -5.18 -20.70
C THR A 339 -21.45 -5.70 -20.59
N GLY A 340 -20.68 -5.65 -21.69
CA GLY A 340 -19.33 -6.18 -21.75
C GLY A 340 -19.29 -7.70 -21.82
N GLY A 341 -18.37 -8.29 -21.07
CA GLY A 341 -18.22 -9.75 -20.95
C GLY A 341 -17.29 -10.39 -21.95
N GLU A 342 -16.62 -9.61 -22.79
CA GLU A 342 -15.74 -10.14 -23.83
C GLU A 342 -14.51 -9.23 -24.09
N ARG A 343 -13.51 -9.83 -24.69
CA ARG A 343 -12.31 -9.14 -25.17
C ARG A 343 -12.69 -8.19 -26.31
N ILE A 344 -12.07 -7.02 -26.34
CA ILE A 344 -12.18 -6.11 -27.48
C ILE A 344 -11.27 -6.63 -28.60
N ALA A 345 -11.85 -6.84 -29.80
CA ALA A 345 -11.10 -7.33 -30.94
C ALA A 345 -10.09 -6.29 -31.44
N GLY A 346 -8.91 -6.74 -31.86
CA GLY A 346 -7.84 -5.90 -32.38
C GLY A 346 -6.50 -6.12 -31.67
N GLU A 347 -5.60 -5.16 -31.83
CA GLU A 347 -4.31 -5.17 -31.12
C GLU A 347 -4.50 -4.75 -29.66
N GLY A 348 -3.62 -5.27 -28.78
CA GLY A 348 -3.59 -4.94 -27.37
C GLY A 348 -4.52 -5.80 -26.50
N SER A 349 -4.24 -5.76 -25.21
CA SER A 349 -4.93 -6.59 -24.20
C SER A 349 -6.15 -5.85 -23.62
N PHE A 350 -7.14 -5.54 -24.44
CA PHE A 350 -8.34 -4.82 -24.02
C PHE A 350 -9.50 -5.75 -23.69
N TYR A 351 -10.23 -5.41 -22.62
CA TYR A 351 -11.46 -6.08 -22.20
C TYR A 351 -12.59 -5.07 -22.00
N GLN A 352 -13.81 -5.44 -22.38
CA GLN A 352 -14.96 -4.55 -22.22
C GLN A 352 -15.31 -4.36 -20.74
N PRO A 353 -15.68 -3.12 -20.31
CA PRO A 353 -16.20 -2.91 -18.97
C PRO A 353 -17.47 -3.73 -18.77
N THR A 354 -17.47 -4.58 -17.73
CA THR A 354 -18.41 -5.69 -17.59
C THR A 354 -19.23 -5.57 -16.33
N VAL A 355 -20.56 -5.61 -16.47
CA VAL A 355 -21.51 -5.66 -15.36
C VAL A 355 -22.14 -7.06 -15.29
N LEU A 356 -21.99 -7.70 -14.12
CA LEU A 356 -22.55 -9.01 -13.80
C LEU A 356 -23.64 -8.87 -12.73
N VAL A 357 -24.77 -9.53 -12.97
CA VAL A 357 -25.88 -9.62 -12.00
C VAL A 357 -26.28 -11.07 -11.78
N ASP A 358 -27.15 -11.31 -10.79
CA ASP A 358 -27.57 -12.66 -10.37
C ASP A 358 -26.34 -13.50 -9.92
N VAL A 359 -25.38 -12.82 -9.29
CA VAL A 359 -24.15 -13.40 -8.76
C VAL A 359 -24.31 -13.86 -7.31
N ASP A 360 -23.55 -14.88 -6.92
CA ASP A 360 -23.46 -15.36 -5.55
C ASP A 360 -22.04 -15.80 -5.17
N HIS A 361 -21.82 -16.13 -3.89
CA HIS A 361 -20.50 -16.48 -3.36
C HIS A 361 -19.96 -17.85 -3.81
N SER A 362 -20.68 -18.60 -4.65
CA SER A 362 -20.14 -19.79 -5.33
C SER A 362 -19.26 -19.41 -6.54
N MET A 363 -19.35 -18.15 -6.99
CA MET A 363 -18.68 -17.63 -8.19
C MET A 363 -17.34 -17.00 -7.86
N GLU A 364 -16.31 -17.26 -8.69
CA GLU A 364 -14.97 -16.71 -8.49
C GLU A 364 -14.98 -15.18 -8.50
N CYS A 365 -15.81 -14.53 -9.30
CA CYS A 365 -15.95 -13.07 -9.35
C CYS A 365 -16.42 -12.43 -8.03
N MET A 366 -16.96 -13.20 -7.08
CA MET A 366 -17.39 -12.74 -5.76
C MET A 366 -16.41 -13.06 -4.64
N THR A 367 -15.50 -14.01 -4.83
CA THR A 367 -14.64 -14.55 -3.76
C THR A 367 -13.15 -14.40 -4.01
N ALA A 368 -12.70 -14.39 -5.27
CA ALA A 368 -11.32 -14.20 -5.67
C ALA A 368 -11.11 -12.80 -6.26
N GLU A 369 -9.94 -12.20 -6.03
CA GLU A 369 -9.54 -10.93 -6.63
C GLU A 369 -9.50 -11.07 -8.16
N THR A 370 -10.30 -10.25 -8.87
CA THR A 370 -10.35 -10.27 -10.34
C THR A 370 -9.27 -9.39 -10.95
N PHE A 371 -9.05 -8.22 -10.34
CA PHE A 371 -8.08 -7.22 -10.78
C PHE A 371 -8.24 -6.85 -12.26
N GLY A 372 -9.49 -6.59 -12.64
CA GLY A 372 -9.91 -6.34 -14.03
C GLY A 372 -11.26 -5.62 -14.10
N PRO A 373 -11.70 -5.20 -15.31
CA PRO A 373 -12.82 -4.28 -15.49
C PRO A 373 -14.19 -4.98 -15.35
N THR A 374 -14.43 -5.58 -14.18
CA THR A 374 -15.70 -6.28 -13.87
C THR A 374 -16.36 -5.71 -12.62
N LEU A 375 -17.66 -5.57 -12.66
CA LEU A 375 -18.47 -5.07 -11.55
C LEU A 375 -19.63 -6.07 -11.27
N PRO A 376 -19.41 -7.07 -10.39
CA PRO A 376 -20.47 -7.98 -9.97
C PRO A 376 -21.36 -7.31 -8.91
N ILE A 377 -22.68 -7.37 -9.13
CA ILE A 377 -23.69 -6.72 -8.29
C ILE A 377 -24.65 -7.78 -7.75
N MET A 378 -24.65 -7.93 -6.43
CA MET A 378 -25.50 -8.89 -5.73
C MET A 378 -26.63 -8.18 -5.00
N LYS A 379 -27.86 -8.67 -5.20
CA LYS A 379 -29.03 -8.23 -4.46
C LYS A 379 -29.02 -8.83 -3.05
N VAL A 380 -29.34 -8.04 -2.03
CA VAL A 380 -29.43 -8.49 -0.63
C VAL A 380 -30.71 -7.98 0.03
N GLY A 381 -31.25 -8.77 0.97
CA GLY A 381 -32.49 -8.43 1.66
C GLY A 381 -32.33 -7.49 2.85
N SER A 382 -31.11 -7.33 3.37
CA SER A 382 -30.86 -6.48 4.54
C SER A 382 -29.42 -6.03 4.65
N ALA A 383 -29.20 -4.93 5.40
CA ALA A 383 -27.86 -4.46 5.74
C ALA A 383 -27.02 -5.52 6.51
N ALA A 384 -27.66 -6.27 7.41
CA ALA A 384 -27.00 -7.32 8.16
C ALA A 384 -26.51 -8.47 7.27
N GLU A 385 -27.29 -8.82 6.23
CA GLU A 385 -26.87 -9.79 5.22
C GLU A 385 -25.69 -9.25 4.40
N ALA A 386 -25.76 -7.99 3.95
CA ALA A 386 -24.67 -7.34 3.24
C ALA A 386 -23.35 -7.36 4.03
N VAL A 387 -23.40 -7.01 5.33
CA VAL A 387 -22.23 -7.05 6.23
C VAL A 387 -21.68 -8.47 6.37
N LYS A 388 -22.56 -9.46 6.57
CA LYS A 388 -22.17 -10.86 6.65
C LYS A 388 -21.44 -11.33 5.40
N LEU A 389 -21.99 -11.04 4.21
CA LEU A 389 -21.40 -11.41 2.92
C LEU A 389 -20.13 -10.61 2.64
N ALA A 390 -20.09 -9.34 2.99
CA ALA A 390 -18.90 -8.52 2.86
C ALA A 390 -17.72 -9.07 3.69
N ASN A 391 -17.98 -9.56 4.90
CA ASN A 391 -16.98 -10.13 5.80
C ASN A 391 -16.59 -11.58 5.45
N ASP A 392 -17.40 -12.29 4.64
CA ASP A 392 -17.12 -13.63 4.12
C ASP A 392 -16.08 -13.57 2.99
N SER A 393 -14.85 -13.24 3.37
CA SER A 393 -13.71 -13.09 2.46
C SER A 393 -12.40 -13.31 3.21
N PRO A 394 -11.38 -13.91 2.58
CA PRO A 394 -10.04 -13.95 3.14
C PRO A 394 -9.37 -12.57 3.12
N TYR A 395 -9.89 -11.63 2.35
CA TYR A 395 -9.38 -10.28 2.20
C TYR A 395 -10.02 -9.30 3.19
N GLY A 396 -9.40 -8.15 3.40
CA GLY A 396 -9.89 -7.06 4.22
C GLY A 396 -9.06 -5.80 4.03
N LEU A 397 -8.98 -5.29 2.78
CA LEU A 397 -8.19 -4.10 2.47
C LEU A 397 -9.00 -2.83 2.69
N SER A 398 -10.05 -2.63 1.90
CA SER A 398 -10.93 -1.47 1.99
C SER A 398 -12.39 -1.88 1.75
N ALA A 399 -13.33 -0.97 2.04
CA ALA A 399 -14.75 -1.13 1.79
C ALA A 399 -15.41 0.23 1.60
N SER A 400 -16.65 0.23 1.09
CA SER A 400 -17.47 1.44 0.96
C SER A 400 -18.91 1.18 1.39
N VAL A 401 -19.54 2.19 2.04
CA VAL A 401 -20.94 2.13 2.47
C VAL A 401 -21.66 3.40 2.04
N PHE A 402 -22.75 3.23 1.30
CA PHE A 402 -23.60 4.33 0.82
C PHE A 402 -24.94 4.37 1.53
N SER A 403 -25.29 5.52 2.10
CA SER A 403 -26.55 5.79 2.83
C SER A 403 -26.86 7.28 2.84
N GLY A 404 -28.12 7.64 2.84
CA GLY A 404 -28.55 9.01 3.11
C GLY A 404 -28.33 9.43 4.58
N ASP A 405 -28.27 8.47 5.50
CA ASP A 405 -27.91 8.66 6.90
C ASP A 405 -26.46 8.27 7.15
N VAL A 406 -25.59 9.28 7.32
CA VAL A 406 -24.15 9.11 7.53
C VAL A 406 -23.82 8.33 8.81
N GLU A 407 -24.58 8.53 9.91
CA GLU A 407 -24.34 7.80 11.16
C GLU A 407 -24.71 6.32 11.01
N ARG A 408 -25.80 6.01 10.33
CA ARG A 408 -26.16 4.63 9.96
C ARG A 408 -25.06 3.97 9.11
N ALA A 409 -24.57 4.70 8.10
CA ALA A 409 -23.46 4.20 7.27
C ALA A 409 -22.19 3.90 8.10
N LYS A 410 -21.87 4.77 9.04
CA LYS A 410 -20.72 4.62 9.95
C LYS A 410 -20.90 3.44 10.93
N GLU A 411 -22.09 3.22 11.45
CA GLU A 411 -22.38 2.04 12.28
C GLU A 411 -22.19 0.75 11.52
N ILE A 412 -22.55 0.69 10.22
CA ILE A 412 -22.32 -0.44 9.34
C ILE A 412 -20.83 -0.55 9.01
N ALA A 413 -20.17 0.55 8.70
CA ALA A 413 -18.73 0.58 8.40
C ALA A 413 -17.89 -0.02 9.53
N LEU A 414 -18.23 0.23 10.78
CA LEU A 414 -17.54 -0.31 11.96
C LEU A 414 -17.76 -1.83 12.18
N GLN A 415 -18.63 -2.46 11.40
CA GLN A 415 -18.87 -3.92 11.43
C GLN A 415 -18.13 -4.65 10.31
N LEU A 416 -17.43 -3.92 9.42
CA LEU A 416 -16.70 -4.51 8.30
C LEU A 416 -15.27 -4.87 8.71
N ASP A 417 -14.86 -6.09 8.35
CA ASP A 417 -13.53 -6.65 8.64
C ASP A 417 -12.48 -6.19 7.64
N CYS A 418 -12.20 -4.90 7.57
CA CYS A 418 -11.18 -4.34 6.68
C CYS A 418 -10.43 -3.16 7.32
N GLY A 419 -9.29 -2.81 6.72
CA GLY A 419 -8.40 -1.79 7.25
C GLY A 419 -8.90 -0.36 7.07
N ALA A 420 -9.79 -0.12 6.10
CA ALA A 420 -10.39 1.20 5.86
C ALA A 420 -11.81 1.08 5.31
N VAL A 421 -12.69 2.02 5.65
CA VAL A 421 -14.04 2.11 5.09
C VAL A 421 -14.33 3.54 4.67
N ASN A 422 -14.82 3.72 3.45
CA ASN A 422 -15.30 4.98 2.93
C ASN A 422 -16.82 5.08 3.11
N VAL A 423 -17.31 6.23 3.54
CA VAL A 423 -18.75 6.50 3.66
C VAL A 423 -19.17 7.50 2.57
N ASN A 424 -20.13 7.10 1.74
CA ASN A 424 -20.60 7.86 0.57
C ASN A 424 -19.49 8.27 -0.39
N ASP A 425 -18.43 7.45 -0.45
CA ASP A 425 -17.26 7.63 -1.30
C ASP A 425 -16.62 6.27 -1.56
N VAL A 426 -15.68 6.21 -2.51
CA VAL A 426 -14.84 5.04 -2.79
C VAL A 426 -13.37 5.48 -2.89
N VAL A 427 -12.44 4.63 -2.50
CA VAL A 427 -10.99 4.86 -2.67
C VAL A 427 -10.43 6.09 -1.91
N ALA A 428 -11.27 6.92 -1.31
CA ALA A 428 -10.86 8.16 -0.62
C ALA A 428 -9.82 7.92 0.50
N ASN A 429 -9.86 6.75 1.14
CA ASN A 429 -8.88 6.33 2.14
C ASN A 429 -7.43 6.33 1.61
N LEU A 430 -7.21 6.16 0.31
CA LEU A 430 -5.88 6.22 -0.32
C LEU A 430 -5.26 7.62 -0.25
N MET A 431 -6.09 8.66 -0.25
CA MET A 431 -5.64 10.06 -0.15
C MET A 431 -5.52 10.56 1.29
N CYS A 432 -6.04 9.82 2.27
CA CYS A 432 -6.05 10.18 3.69
C CYS A 432 -4.71 9.83 4.38
N THR A 433 -3.60 10.46 3.94
CA THR A 433 -2.24 10.18 4.44
C THR A 433 -2.04 10.39 5.95
N THR A 434 -2.98 11.07 6.60
CA THR A 434 -3.00 11.28 8.06
C THR A 434 -3.46 10.05 8.84
N ALA A 435 -4.23 9.16 8.21
CA ALA A 435 -4.77 7.94 8.79
C ALA A 435 -4.00 6.71 8.28
N PRO A 436 -3.88 5.63 9.08
CA PRO A 436 -3.26 4.41 8.61
C PRO A 436 -4.10 3.78 7.50
N MET A 437 -3.42 3.34 6.45
CA MET A 437 -3.96 2.49 5.40
C MET A 437 -3.20 1.16 5.43
N GLY A 438 -3.88 0.07 5.66
CA GLY A 438 -3.27 -1.26 5.68
C GLY A 438 -4.34 -2.34 5.70
N GLY A 439 -4.04 -3.46 5.06
CA GLY A 439 -4.95 -4.58 4.97
C GLY A 439 -5.03 -5.41 6.25
N TRP A 440 -6.22 -5.92 6.52
CA TRP A 440 -6.46 -6.97 7.52
C TRP A 440 -6.48 -8.34 6.82
N LYS A 441 -6.56 -9.42 7.58
CA LYS A 441 -6.61 -10.80 7.07
C LYS A 441 -5.46 -11.05 6.07
N GLU A 442 -5.76 -11.51 4.86
CA GLU A 442 -4.77 -11.78 3.80
C GLU A 442 -4.43 -10.56 2.94
N SER A 443 -4.98 -9.38 3.26
CA SER A 443 -4.70 -8.15 2.51
C SER A 443 -3.49 -7.39 3.00
N GLY A 444 -2.86 -7.77 4.11
CA GLY A 444 -1.61 -7.11 4.48
C GLY A 444 -1.15 -7.29 5.92
N ILE A 445 0.01 -6.71 6.19
CA ILE A 445 0.61 -6.58 7.53
C ILE A 445 1.27 -5.20 7.63
N GLY A 446 0.95 -4.46 8.68
CA GLY A 446 1.42 -3.09 8.86
C GLY A 446 0.46 -2.07 8.24
N ALA A 447 0.96 -0.88 7.99
CA ALA A 447 0.19 0.18 7.37
C ALA A 447 1.09 1.09 6.52
N ARG A 448 0.53 1.63 5.44
CA ARG A 448 1.25 2.53 4.53
C ARG A 448 1.37 3.93 5.10
N PHE A 449 0.29 4.54 5.52
CA PHE A 449 0.22 5.88 6.06
C PHE A 449 0.05 5.87 7.59
N GLY A 450 -0.47 6.93 8.20
CA GLY A 450 -0.74 6.99 9.64
C GLY A 450 -0.01 8.11 10.35
N GLY A 451 0.13 9.27 9.73
CA GLY A 451 0.78 10.41 10.36
C GLY A 451 2.26 10.13 10.67
N ALA A 452 2.64 10.22 11.93
CA ALA A 452 4.01 9.96 12.36
C ALA A 452 4.48 8.52 12.07
N ASP A 453 3.57 7.55 12.07
CA ASP A 453 3.90 6.14 11.86
C ASP A 453 4.33 5.85 10.42
N THR A 454 3.93 6.70 9.46
CA THR A 454 4.46 6.69 8.08
C THR A 454 5.99 6.72 8.04
N LEU A 455 6.61 7.43 8.98
CA LEU A 455 8.07 7.58 9.10
C LEU A 455 8.66 6.58 10.09
N ARG A 456 8.01 6.41 11.24
CA ARG A 456 8.53 5.64 12.38
C ARG A 456 8.63 4.15 12.08
N LYS A 457 7.78 3.60 11.20
CA LYS A 457 7.87 2.18 10.79
C LYS A 457 9.22 1.82 10.18
N TYR A 458 9.91 2.78 9.56
CA TYR A 458 11.24 2.61 8.98
C TYR A 458 12.37 2.85 9.98
N CYS A 459 12.06 3.20 11.23
CA CYS A 459 13.05 3.44 12.27
C CYS A 459 13.18 2.26 13.23
N ARG A 460 14.36 2.15 13.86
CA ARG A 460 14.56 1.37 15.09
C ARG A 460 14.25 2.30 16.27
N VAL A 461 13.47 1.77 17.21
CA VAL A 461 13.11 2.51 18.42
C VAL A 461 14.19 2.25 19.47
N GLU A 462 14.83 3.32 19.97
CA GLU A 462 15.85 3.27 20.99
C GLU A 462 15.36 4.00 22.24
N THR A 463 15.41 3.35 23.39
CA THR A 463 15.05 3.97 24.68
C THR A 463 16.31 4.30 25.45
N VAL A 464 16.47 5.58 25.79
CA VAL A 464 17.54 6.05 26.67
C VAL A 464 16.97 6.42 28.04
N VAL A 465 17.57 5.85 29.09
CA VAL A 465 17.19 6.11 30.48
C VAL A 465 18.39 6.71 31.19
N GLU A 466 18.32 7.99 31.49
CA GLU A 466 19.39 8.73 32.18
C GLU A 466 18.99 9.15 33.60
N PRO A 467 19.91 9.20 34.55
CA PRO A 467 19.62 9.73 35.89
C PRO A 467 19.43 11.25 35.84
N ARG A 468 18.37 11.77 36.46
CA ARG A 468 18.24 13.22 36.74
C ARG A 468 19.11 13.66 37.90
N VAL A 469 19.31 12.74 38.84
CA VAL A 469 20.17 12.93 40.01
C VAL A 469 20.96 11.65 40.22
N THR A 470 22.25 11.74 40.29
CA THR A 470 23.13 10.62 40.59
C THR A 470 23.26 10.48 42.11
N PHE A 471 22.56 9.49 42.65
CA PHE A 471 22.82 9.03 44.01
C PHE A 471 23.89 7.95 43.93
N GLY A 472 24.66 7.75 45.02
CA GLY A 472 25.62 6.65 45.11
C GLY A 472 25.00 5.28 44.79
N ALA A 473 25.71 4.20 45.03
CA ALA A 473 25.25 2.85 44.72
C ALA A 473 23.79 2.60 45.15
N GLY A 474 22.88 2.37 44.17
CA GLY A 474 21.46 2.16 44.43
C GLY A 474 21.24 0.83 45.16
N ALA A 475 20.09 0.70 45.81
CA ALA A 475 19.72 -0.51 46.60
C ALA A 475 19.62 -1.78 45.74
N ASN A 476 19.59 -1.67 44.42
CA ASN A 476 19.58 -2.78 43.47
C ASN A 476 20.96 -3.34 43.13
N TYR A 477 22.05 -2.68 43.58
CA TYR A 477 23.39 -3.20 43.33
C TYR A 477 23.77 -4.22 44.42
N TYR A 478 24.62 -5.17 44.08
CA TYR A 478 25.11 -6.20 45.00
C TYR A 478 25.78 -5.61 46.27
N SER A 479 26.20 -4.34 46.25
CA SER A 479 26.72 -3.62 47.39
C SER A 479 25.64 -3.25 48.42
N SER A 480 24.35 -3.30 48.10
CA SER A 480 23.27 -2.94 49.01
C SER A 480 22.88 -4.12 49.89
N SER A 481 22.47 -3.85 51.15
CA SER A 481 22.07 -4.90 52.05
C SER A 481 20.76 -5.58 51.59
N PRO A 482 20.62 -6.91 51.73
CA PRO A 482 19.36 -7.61 51.37
C PRO A 482 18.12 -7.03 52.06
N LYS A 483 18.26 -6.51 53.27
CA LYS A 483 17.18 -5.83 54.00
C LYS A 483 16.75 -4.51 53.36
N ALA A 484 17.70 -3.74 52.81
CA ALA A 484 17.41 -2.48 52.07
C ALA A 484 16.69 -2.77 50.74
N ALA A 485 17.15 -3.78 50.00
CA ALA A 485 16.51 -4.22 48.79
C ALA A 485 15.07 -4.70 49.03
N ALA A 486 14.82 -5.50 50.05
CA ALA A 486 13.47 -5.98 50.41
C ALA A 486 12.54 -4.83 50.84
N ARG A 487 13.02 -3.83 51.55
CA ARG A 487 12.24 -2.62 51.89
C ARG A 487 11.83 -1.84 50.65
N MET A 488 12.77 -1.63 49.74
CA MET A 488 12.52 -0.91 48.50
C MET A 488 11.51 -1.63 47.61
N ALA A 489 11.64 -2.95 47.46
CA ALA A 489 10.67 -3.76 46.71
C ALA A 489 9.27 -3.63 47.31
N LYS A 490 9.11 -3.67 48.64
CA LYS A 490 7.84 -3.48 49.34
C LYS A 490 7.25 -2.09 49.12
N GLN A 491 8.07 -1.04 49.13
CA GLN A 491 7.63 0.34 48.85
C GLN A 491 7.20 0.51 47.39
N MET A 492 7.95 -0.02 46.47
CA MET A 492 7.61 0.02 45.01
C MET A 492 6.27 -0.68 44.76
N MET A 493 6.08 -1.89 45.34
CA MET A 493 4.84 -2.62 45.23
C MET A 493 3.65 -1.87 45.84
N TRP A 494 3.84 -1.26 47.02
CA TRP A 494 2.79 -0.45 47.65
C TRP A 494 2.39 0.77 46.75
N MET A 495 3.37 1.47 46.21
CA MET A 495 3.12 2.61 45.28
C MET A 495 2.43 2.15 44.01
N ALA A 496 2.85 1.04 43.41
CA ALA A 496 2.26 0.49 42.21
C ALA A 496 0.79 0.04 42.42
N LEU A 497 0.46 -0.49 43.61
CA LEU A 497 -0.88 -0.98 43.94
C LEU A 497 -1.88 0.14 44.32
N ARG A 498 -1.46 1.38 44.51
CA ARG A 498 -2.37 2.46 44.90
C ARG A 498 -3.57 2.62 43.94
N ARG A 499 -3.30 2.74 42.64
CA ARG A 499 -4.34 2.93 41.61
C ARG A 499 -5.20 1.67 41.42
N PRO A 500 -4.64 0.46 41.23
CA PRO A 500 -5.42 -0.76 41.14
C PRO A 500 -6.33 -1.01 42.32
N ARG A 501 -5.86 -0.77 43.57
CA ARG A 501 -6.66 -0.94 44.79
C ARG A 501 -7.82 0.05 44.88
N ARG A 502 -7.65 1.27 44.38
CA ARG A 502 -8.73 2.26 44.30
C ARG A 502 -9.81 1.77 43.33
N ILE A 503 -9.41 1.42 42.09
CA ILE A 503 -10.35 0.94 41.06
C ILE A 503 -11.09 -0.34 41.51
N ALA A 504 -10.39 -1.25 42.20
CA ALA A 504 -10.99 -2.49 42.69
C ALA A 504 -11.98 -2.28 43.86
N ARG A 505 -11.96 -1.12 44.53
CA ARG A 505 -12.91 -0.76 45.61
C ARG A 505 -14.16 -0.04 45.11
N ASP A 506 -14.08 0.54 43.89
CA ASP A 506 -15.18 1.28 43.27
C ASP A 506 -16.20 0.36 42.55
N ARG A 507 -16.23 -0.95 42.87
CA ARG A 507 -17.22 -1.94 42.38
C ARG A 507 -18.26 -2.27 43.44
#